data_43ba2702f2940570de3f2582d4454cce
#
_entry.id   43ba2702f2940570de3f2582d4454cce
#
_cell.length_a   1.000
_cell.length_b   1.000
_cell.length_c   1.000
_cell.angle_alpha   90.00
_cell.angle_beta   90.00
_cell.angle_gamma   90.00
#
_symmetry.space_group_name_H-M   'P 1'
#
loop_
_entity.id
_entity.type
_entity.pdbx_description
1 polymer ?
#
loop_
_entity_poly.entity_id
_entity_poly.type
_entity_poly.pdbx_seq_one_letter_code
_entity_poly.pdbx_strand_id
1 'polypeptide(L)'
;MTLYSNLLKLFNDYYKKKKNSETFKTFKYFFIIWTILLICGLLAYGLSIVLFYYMEQLEQVEKEELRFFDSESSIQNYSKPCQKRFIGYYTDFEQIRKEQILHLTHVIFILLDIYPNGEVKVLDEQKEKTFLEGLEKSRKWNPKLKVMVGVGGYQTFLNSLASYLSDHQLDGVDIFWTWPKTEDRENHLNFIKELRELLKFQYLISLVLPRLAQQLVGYALYSLADHVDFFNVLSYNYFEALPGNGANIGPISPMYGGQRGNVDGTMKQLTCELRKPSMLNMGITLYGTYWINVQEPPGERRDDIWRVAEVENGLGYSVGWQDMKHWNLESAHWHNASKSSYLWNGKTKQFLGFENEQSLREKVIYARNKNMGGVVVWTMDQDAEENNLLNLISGVDMCERGTGDTLKYGCKN
;
A
#
# COMPACT_ATOMS: atom_id res chain seq x y z
N MET A 1 -20.77 -66.83 -10.28
CA MET A 1 -19.43 -67.14 -9.71
C MET A 1 -18.63 -68.16 -10.47
N THR A 2 -19.21 -69.16 -11.11
CA THR A 2 -18.52 -70.27 -11.82
C THR A 2 -17.79 -69.85 -13.08
N LEU A 3 -18.26 -68.88 -13.85
CA LEU A 3 -17.60 -68.42 -15.11
C LEU A 3 -16.29 -67.67 -14.87
N TYR A 4 -16.27 -66.84 -13.84
CA TYR A 4 -15.08 -66.07 -13.45
C TYR A 4 -13.95 -66.92 -12.90
N SER A 5 -14.28 -67.94 -12.11
CA SER A 5 -13.30 -68.90 -11.56
C SER A 5 -12.68 -69.76 -12.65
N ASN A 6 -13.45 -70.17 -13.68
CA ASN A 6 -12.97 -70.92 -14.81
C ASN A 6 -12.08 -70.10 -15.76
N LEU A 7 -12.40 -68.83 -15.97
CA LEU A 7 -11.57 -67.86 -16.73
C LEU A 7 -10.22 -67.60 -15.99
N LEU A 8 -10.25 -67.41 -14.68
CA LEU A 8 -9.04 -67.23 -13.88
C LEU A 8 -8.13 -68.45 -13.92
N LYS A 9 -8.70 -69.66 -13.92
CA LYS A 9 -7.95 -70.92 -14.02
C LYS A 9 -7.31 -71.09 -15.39
N LEU A 10 -8.04 -70.85 -16.48
CA LEU A 10 -7.53 -70.87 -17.84
C LEU A 10 -6.44 -69.78 -18.05
N PHE A 11 -6.58 -68.62 -17.43
CA PHE A 11 -5.61 -67.53 -17.51
C PHE A 11 -4.31 -67.92 -16.77
N ASN A 12 -4.44 -68.57 -15.60
CA ASN A 12 -3.29 -69.03 -14.81
C ASN A 12 -2.55 -70.18 -15.49
N ASP A 13 -3.26 -71.10 -16.10
CA ASP A 13 -2.65 -72.24 -16.83
C ASP A 13 -1.96 -71.75 -18.11
N TYR A 14 -2.54 -70.81 -18.84
CA TYR A 14 -1.91 -70.15 -19.99
C TYR A 14 -0.67 -69.37 -19.55
N TYR A 15 -0.75 -68.66 -18.45
CA TYR A 15 0.36 -67.87 -17.87
C TYR A 15 1.55 -68.75 -17.48
N LYS A 16 1.29 -69.92 -16.83
CA LYS A 16 2.32 -70.89 -16.46
C LYS A 16 3.04 -71.47 -17.66
N LYS A 17 2.32 -71.70 -18.79
CA LYS A 17 2.86 -72.38 -19.97
C LYS A 17 3.73 -71.44 -20.88
N LYS A 18 3.57 -70.13 -20.77
CA LYS A 18 4.28 -69.13 -21.62
C LYS A 18 5.24 -68.21 -20.89
N LYS A 19 5.44 -68.38 -19.57
CA LYS A 19 6.18 -67.45 -18.71
C LYS A 19 7.65 -67.16 -19.16
N ASN A 20 8.22 -67.99 -20.01
CA ASN A 20 9.62 -67.90 -20.45
C ASN A 20 9.82 -67.51 -21.92
N SER A 21 8.78 -67.16 -22.69
CA SER A 21 8.97 -66.71 -24.08
C SER A 21 9.23 -65.17 -24.12
N GLU A 22 10.14 -64.75 -24.97
CA GLU A 22 10.47 -63.33 -25.13
C GLU A 22 9.26 -62.50 -25.53
N THR A 23 8.37 -63.08 -26.37
CA THR A 23 7.10 -62.47 -26.79
C THR A 23 6.18 -62.20 -25.59
N PHE A 24 6.18 -63.00 -24.53
CA PHE A 24 5.39 -62.82 -23.35
C PHE A 24 5.94 -61.72 -22.43
N LYS A 25 7.26 -61.58 -22.36
CA LYS A 25 7.91 -60.47 -21.63
C LYS A 25 7.59 -59.12 -22.31
N THR A 26 7.69 -59.04 -23.63
CA THR A 26 7.36 -57.86 -24.42
C THR A 26 5.88 -57.44 -24.23
N PHE A 27 4.97 -58.42 -24.26
CA PHE A 27 3.54 -58.17 -24.04
C PHE A 27 3.24 -57.65 -22.63
N LYS A 28 3.95 -58.17 -21.62
CA LYS A 28 3.84 -57.71 -20.22
C LYS A 28 4.31 -56.27 -20.08
N TYR A 29 5.44 -55.90 -20.68
CA TYR A 29 5.91 -54.50 -20.67
C TYR A 29 4.96 -53.55 -21.40
N PHE A 30 4.44 -54.01 -22.56
CA PHE A 30 3.43 -53.20 -23.27
C PHE A 30 2.17 -52.98 -22.46
N PHE A 31 1.68 -53.99 -21.76
CA PHE A 31 0.50 -53.88 -20.88
C PHE A 31 0.75 -52.97 -19.69
N ILE A 32 1.94 -53.04 -19.09
CA ILE A 32 2.32 -52.14 -17.96
C ILE A 32 2.37 -50.69 -18.44
N ILE A 33 3.02 -50.43 -19.56
CA ILE A 33 3.10 -49.06 -20.12
C ILE A 33 1.70 -48.55 -20.47
N TRP A 34 0.87 -49.37 -21.08
CA TRP A 34 -0.50 -48.99 -21.43
C TRP A 34 -1.33 -48.67 -20.19
N THR A 35 -1.19 -49.46 -19.11
CA THR A 35 -1.86 -49.22 -17.84
C THR A 35 -1.40 -47.93 -17.18
N ILE A 36 -0.10 -47.65 -17.23
CA ILE A 36 0.46 -46.38 -16.69
C ILE A 36 -0.09 -45.19 -17.47
N LEU A 37 -0.11 -45.25 -18.80
CA LEU A 37 -0.66 -44.19 -19.66
C LEU A 37 -2.15 -43.94 -19.38
N LEU A 38 -2.91 -45.00 -19.13
CA LEU A 38 -4.34 -44.92 -18.82
C LEU A 38 -4.55 -44.27 -17.44
N ILE A 39 -3.75 -44.62 -16.45
CA ILE A 39 -3.79 -44.00 -15.12
C ILE A 39 -3.40 -42.51 -15.19
N CYS A 40 -2.32 -42.17 -15.92
CA CYS A 40 -1.93 -40.78 -16.11
C CYS A 40 -3.00 -39.96 -16.84
N GLY A 41 -3.67 -40.56 -17.85
CA GLY A 41 -4.78 -39.92 -18.54
C GLY A 41 -6.00 -39.64 -17.60
N LEU A 42 -6.34 -40.62 -16.77
CA LEU A 42 -7.42 -40.45 -15.77
C LEU A 42 -7.08 -39.42 -14.72
N LEU A 43 -5.84 -39.37 -14.26
CA LEU A 43 -5.37 -38.34 -13.31
C LEU A 43 -5.39 -36.93 -13.93
N ALA A 44 -4.93 -36.80 -15.18
CA ALA A 44 -4.96 -35.54 -15.91
C ALA A 44 -6.40 -35.06 -16.15
N TYR A 45 -7.32 -35.98 -16.50
CA TYR A 45 -8.74 -35.71 -16.67
C TYR A 45 -9.39 -35.27 -15.34
N GLY A 46 -9.11 -35.96 -14.23
CA GLY A 46 -9.58 -35.58 -12.91
C GLY A 46 -9.07 -34.20 -12.48
N LEU A 47 -7.79 -33.89 -12.74
CA LEU A 47 -7.22 -32.59 -12.46
C LEU A 47 -7.88 -31.47 -13.29
N SER A 48 -8.18 -31.72 -14.56
CA SER A 48 -8.87 -30.75 -15.41
C SER A 48 -10.31 -30.46 -14.95
N ILE A 49 -11.04 -31.46 -14.43
CA ILE A 49 -12.38 -31.27 -13.85
C ILE A 49 -12.29 -30.40 -12.58
N VAL A 50 -11.31 -30.66 -11.71
CA VAL A 50 -11.11 -29.87 -10.49
C VAL A 50 -10.76 -28.43 -10.83
N LEU A 51 -9.87 -28.22 -11.81
CA LEU A 51 -9.52 -26.87 -12.27
C LEU A 51 -10.72 -26.15 -12.89
N PHE A 52 -11.52 -26.86 -13.71
CA PHE A 52 -12.74 -26.28 -14.28
C PHE A 52 -13.75 -25.88 -13.21
N TYR A 53 -13.97 -26.74 -12.21
CA TYR A 53 -14.83 -26.45 -11.07
C TYR A 53 -14.34 -25.23 -10.27
N TYR A 54 -13.04 -25.13 -10.04
CA TYR A 54 -12.43 -23.95 -9.38
C TYR A 54 -12.60 -22.67 -10.18
N MET A 55 -12.42 -22.73 -11.49
CA MET A 55 -12.65 -21.58 -12.38
C MET A 55 -14.09 -21.13 -12.40
N GLU A 56 -15.03 -22.07 -12.40
CA GLU A 56 -16.47 -21.78 -12.32
C GLU A 56 -16.88 -21.15 -10.98
N GLN A 57 -16.27 -21.61 -9.87
CA GLN A 57 -16.48 -20.98 -8.55
C GLN A 57 -15.91 -19.55 -8.51
N LEU A 58 -14.74 -19.31 -9.10
CA LEU A 58 -14.17 -17.97 -9.20
C LEU A 58 -15.04 -17.04 -10.05
N GLU A 59 -15.56 -17.52 -11.16
CA GLU A 59 -16.48 -16.75 -12.02
C GLU A 59 -17.84 -16.48 -11.34
N GLN A 60 -18.33 -17.39 -10.49
CA GLN A 60 -19.54 -17.16 -9.70
C GLN A 60 -19.31 -16.12 -8.59
N VAL A 61 -18.16 -16.17 -7.91
CA VAL A 61 -17.77 -15.16 -6.91
C VAL A 61 -17.66 -13.78 -7.56
N GLU A 62 -17.07 -13.69 -8.74
CA GLU A 62 -16.97 -12.44 -9.50
C GLU A 62 -18.35 -11.94 -9.96
N LYS A 63 -19.26 -12.84 -10.39
CA LYS A 63 -20.66 -12.50 -10.76
C LYS A 63 -21.53 -12.15 -9.53
N GLU A 64 -21.31 -12.77 -8.38
CA GLU A 64 -22.00 -12.38 -7.14
C GLU A 64 -21.49 -11.03 -6.63
N GLU A 65 -20.20 -10.75 -6.73
CA GLU A 65 -19.65 -9.41 -6.46
C GLU A 65 -20.27 -8.37 -7.39
N LEU A 66 -20.41 -8.65 -8.68
CA LEU A 66 -21.06 -7.76 -9.66
C LEU A 66 -22.58 -7.60 -9.43
N ARG A 67 -23.29 -8.66 -9.04
CA ARG A 67 -24.75 -8.58 -8.73
C ARG A 67 -25.03 -7.86 -7.41
N PHE A 68 -24.12 -7.93 -6.45
CA PHE A 68 -24.21 -7.14 -5.23
C PHE A 68 -24.08 -5.64 -5.54
N PHE A 69 -23.36 -5.28 -6.59
CA PHE A 69 -23.25 -3.91 -7.09
C PHE A 69 -24.56 -3.35 -7.67
N ASP A 70 -25.37 -4.16 -8.33
CA ASP A 70 -26.59 -3.71 -9.00
C ASP A 70 -27.83 -3.64 -8.10
N SER A 71 -27.83 -4.32 -6.95
CA SER A 71 -29.02 -4.42 -6.08
C SER A 71 -29.11 -3.35 -4.98
N GLU A 72 -28.06 -2.56 -4.73
CA GLU A 72 -28.06 -1.52 -3.69
C GLU A 72 -28.47 -0.11 -4.17
N SER A 73 -28.87 0.05 -5.43
CA SER A 73 -29.28 1.37 -5.96
C SER A 73 -30.66 1.85 -5.52
N SER A 74 -31.37 1.15 -4.62
CA SER A 74 -32.76 1.49 -4.29
C SER A 74 -33.13 1.50 -2.79
N ILE A 75 -32.20 1.92 -1.90
CA ILE A 75 -32.59 2.27 -0.54
C ILE A 75 -32.03 3.66 -0.21
N GLN A 76 -32.90 4.68 -0.28
CA GLN A 76 -32.64 5.98 0.34
C GLN A 76 -32.58 5.80 1.86
N ASN A 77 -31.44 5.39 2.36
CA ASN A 77 -31.11 5.53 3.77
C ASN A 77 -30.41 6.89 3.96
N TYR A 78 -30.85 7.65 4.92
CA TYR A 78 -30.15 8.81 5.47
C TYR A 78 -28.76 8.35 5.94
N SER A 79 -27.83 8.19 5.02
CA SER A 79 -26.46 7.84 5.33
C SER A 79 -25.79 9.05 5.96
N LYS A 80 -25.12 8.82 7.09
CA LYS A 80 -24.17 9.81 7.62
C LYS A 80 -23.31 10.31 6.46
N PRO A 81 -23.03 11.64 6.38
CA PRO A 81 -22.19 12.16 5.32
C PRO A 81 -20.85 11.41 5.33
N CYS A 82 -20.39 11.04 4.14
CA CYS A 82 -19.12 10.36 3.99
C CYS A 82 -17.99 11.21 4.58
N GLN A 83 -17.24 10.64 5.51
CA GLN A 83 -16.14 11.30 6.21
C GLN A 83 -14.77 10.80 5.74
N LYS A 84 -14.70 10.21 4.55
CA LYS A 84 -13.43 9.75 3.99
C LYS A 84 -12.54 10.94 3.65
N ARG A 85 -11.25 10.78 3.95
CA ARG A 85 -10.25 11.83 3.77
C ARG A 85 -9.45 11.60 2.51
N PHE A 86 -9.22 12.69 1.79
CA PHE A 86 -8.24 12.78 0.74
C PHE A 86 -7.27 13.89 1.11
N ILE A 87 -6.09 13.51 1.56
CA ILE A 87 -5.11 14.41 2.18
C ILE A 87 -3.93 14.57 1.25
N GLY A 88 -3.49 15.81 1.04
CA GLY A 88 -2.28 16.13 0.28
C GLY A 88 -1.24 16.81 1.14
N TYR A 89 0.00 16.30 1.12
CA TYR A 89 1.16 17.01 1.66
C TYR A 89 1.78 17.91 0.58
N TYR A 90 2.20 19.09 1.01
CA TYR A 90 3.02 20.01 0.20
C TYR A 90 4.33 20.30 0.92
N THR A 91 5.45 20.17 0.19
CA THR A 91 6.79 20.55 0.65
C THR A 91 7.27 21.83 -0.02
N ASP A 92 6.70 22.17 -1.16
CA ASP A 92 6.97 23.41 -1.90
C ASP A 92 5.67 24.21 -2.05
N PHE A 93 5.58 25.34 -1.36
CA PHE A 93 4.40 26.21 -1.34
C PHE A 93 4.25 27.03 -2.64
N GLU A 94 5.30 27.18 -3.44
CA GLU A 94 5.25 27.89 -4.71
C GLU A 94 4.45 27.10 -5.77
N GLN A 95 4.39 25.78 -5.61
CA GLN A 95 3.79 24.89 -6.60
C GLN A 95 2.33 24.53 -6.30
N ILE A 96 1.64 25.29 -5.45
CA ILE A 96 0.23 25.01 -5.15
C ILE A 96 -0.63 25.27 -6.39
N ARG A 97 -1.35 24.24 -6.84
CA ARG A 97 -2.23 24.28 -8.01
C ARG A 97 -3.70 24.17 -7.61
N LYS A 98 -4.54 25.00 -8.22
CA LYS A 98 -5.98 25.04 -7.94
C LYS A 98 -6.64 23.68 -8.15
N GLU A 99 -6.30 23.04 -9.25
CA GLU A 99 -6.85 21.74 -9.66
C GLU A 99 -6.59 20.68 -8.58
N GLN A 100 -5.43 20.69 -7.96
CA GLN A 100 -5.09 19.77 -6.86
C GLN A 100 -5.91 20.07 -5.60
N ILE A 101 -5.98 21.34 -5.21
CA ILE A 101 -6.70 21.78 -4.01
C ILE A 101 -8.20 21.45 -4.06
N LEU A 102 -8.80 21.47 -5.23
CA LEU A 102 -10.22 21.13 -5.40
C LEU A 102 -10.55 19.67 -5.10
N HIS A 103 -9.57 18.78 -5.21
CA HIS A 103 -9.75 17.35 -4.92
C HIS A 103 -9.53 16.99 -3.43
N LEU A 104 -8.91 17.88 -2.66
CA LEU A 104 -8.51 17.58 -1.29
C LEU A 104 -9.62 17.88 -0.28
N THR A 105 -9.71 17.05 0.75
CA THR A 105 -10.46 17.34 1.99
C THR A 105 -9.56 18.03 3.01
N HIS A 106 -8.27 17.68 3.00
CA HIS A 106 -7.25 18.24 3.89
C HIS A 106 -5.99 18.52 3.09
N VAL A 107 -5.31 19.58 3.44
CA VAL A 107 -3.94 19.86 3.00
C VAL A 107 -3.05 20.03 4.23
N ILE A 108 -1.84 19.48 4.16
CA ILE A 108 -0.83 19.59 5.22
C ILE A 108 0.42 20.22 4.61
N PHE A 109 0.74 21.40 5.06
CA PHE A 109 1.98 22.09 4.68
C PHE A 109 3.13 21.66 5.60
N ILE A 110 4.23 21.18 5.03
CA ILE A 110 5.39 20.69 5.74
C ILE A 110 6.56 21.65 5.52
N LEU A 111 7.38 21.94 6.48
CA LEU A 111 7.37 21.67 7.92
C LEU A 111 7.51 23.01 8.64
N LEU A 112 6.83 23.16 9.75
CA LEU A 112 7.20 24.22 10.68
C LEU A 112 8.43 23.78 11.49
N ASP A 113 9.38 24.67 11.66
CA ASP A 113 10.50 24.46 12.55
C ASP A 113 10.20 24.90 13.97
N ILE A 114 10.78 24.16 14.89
CA ILE A 114 10.75 24.49 16.31
C ILE A 114 12.13 25.00 16.70
N TYR A 115 12.18 26.25 17.10
CA TYR A 115 13.40 26.87 17.58
C TYR A 115 13.70 26.47 19.03
N PRO A 116 14.98 26.56 19.47
CA PRO A 116 15.36 26.18 20.84
C PRO A 116 14.61 26.95 21.95
N ASN A 117 14.09 28.13 21.64
CA ASN A 117 13.24 28.93 22.55
C ASN A 117 11.78 28.47 22.58
N GLY A 118 11.42 27.43 21.82
CA GLY A 118 10.05 26.93 21.71
C GLY A 118 9.18 27.70 20.70
N GLU A 119 9.72 28.66 19.98
CA GLU A 119 8.99 29.38 18.92
C GLU A 119 8.77 28.47 17.71
N VAL A 120 7.55 28.50 17.17
CA VAL A 120 7.18 27.76 15.96
C VAL A 120 7.00 28.74 14.82
N LYS A 121 7.76 28.55 13.75
CA LYS A 121 7.60 29.34 12.53
C LYS A 121 8.19 28.64 11.31
N VAL A 122 7.90 29.13 10.12
CA VAL A 122 8.54 28.70 8.89
C VAL A 122 10.01 29.18 8.87
N LEU A 123 10.91 28.39 8.29
CA LEU A 123 12.39 28.56 8.32
C LEU A 123 12.90 29.95 7.91
N ASP A 124 12.19 30.60 6.97
CA ASP A 124 12.56 31.95 6.53
C ASP A 124 11.32 32.78 6.14
N GLU A 125 11.48 34.12 6.17
CA GLU A 125 10.39 35.07 5.90
C GLU A 125 9.80 34.91 4.48
N GLN A 126 10.61 34.56 3.49
CA GLN A 126 10.12 34.36 2.12
C GLN A 126 9.24 33.10 2.02
N LYS A 127 9.65 32.02 2.67
CA LYS A 127 8.84 30.79 2.74
C LYS A 127 7.56 31.01 3.51
N GLU A 128 7.60 31.76 4.60
CA GLU A 128 6.40 32.10 5.36
C GLU A 128 5.41 32.91 4.52
N LYS A 129 5.89 33.93 3.79
CA LYS A 129 5.07 34.69 2.86
C LYS A 129 4.42 33.81 1.80
N THR A 130 5.21 32.94 1.16
CA THR A 130 4.73 32.00 0.15
C THR A 130 3.70 31.02 0.72
N PHE A 131 3.91 30.54 1.94
CA PHE A 131 2.94 29.71 2.68
C PHE A 131 1.63 30.45 2.90
N LEU A 132 1.66 31.69 3.41
CA LEU A 132 0.46 32.48 3.69
C LEU A 132 -0.33 32.81 2.41
N GLU A 133 0.36 33.14 1.31
CA GLU A 133 -0.28 33.31 0.00
C GLU A 133 -0.92 32.00 -0.50
N GLY A 134 -0.25 30.89 -0.31
CA GLY A 134 -0.77 29.55 -0.64
C GLY A 134 -2.01 29.19 0.18
N LEU A 135 -2.00 29.49 1.47
CA LEU A 135 -3.11 29.33 2.39
C LEU A 135 -4.35 30.12 1.94
N GLU A 136 -4.18 31.40 1.63
CA GLU A 136 -5.26 32.25 1.15
C GLU A 136 -5.85 31.72 -0.16
N LYS A 137 -5.00 31.40 -1.13
CA LYS A 137 -5.41 30.81 -2.42
C LYS A 137 -6.18 29.51 -2.23
N SER A 138 -5.67 28.60 -1.38
CA SER A 138 -6.27 27.29 -1.12
C SER A 138 -7.69 27.43 -0.58
N ARG A 139 -7.89 28.31 0.41
CA ARG A 139 -9.22 28.57 0.99
C ARG A 139 -10.19 29.19 0.01
N LYS A 140 -9.70 30.11 -0.83
CA LYS A 140 -10.51 30.74 -1.88
C LYS A 140 -10.97 29.72 -2.93
N TRP A 141 -10.13 28.77 -3.29
CA TRP A 141 -10.47 27.73 -4.26
C TRP A 141 -11.36 26.64 -3.68
N ASN A 142 -11.11 26.24 -2.43
CA ASN A 142 -11.87 25.21 -1.74
C ASN A 142 -12.22 25.66 -0.31
N PRO A 143 -13.37 26.33 -0.12
CA PRO A 143 -13.79 26.83 1.21
C PRO A 143 -14.07 25.74 2.27
N LYS A 144 -14.18 24.47 1.83
CA LYS A 144 -14.38 23.32 2.75
C LYS A 144 -13.07 22.64 3.14
N LEU A 145 -11.96 23.05 2.52
CA LEU A 145 -10.65 22.48 2.76
C LEU A 145 -10.22 22.70 4.21
N LYS A 146 -9.76 21.62 4.84
CA LYS A 146 -9.07 21.70 6.13
C LYS A 146 -7.59 21.93 5.88
N VAL A 147 -7.05 23.00 6.44
CA VAL A 147 -5.65 23.39 6.27
C VAL A 147 -4.91 23.16 7.57
N MET A 148 -3.92 22.28 7.51
CA MET A 148 -3.11 21.88 8.66
C MET A 148 -1.63 22.14 8.35
N VAL A 149 -0.82 22.15 9.40
CA VAL A 149 0.64 22.25 9.30
C VAL A 149 1.29 21.01 9.89
N GLY A 150 2.34 20.52 9.23
CA GLY A 150 3.19 19.45 9.74
C GLY A 150 4.30 20.03 10.60
N VAL A 151 4.49 19.46 11.79
CA VAL A 151 5.51 19.88 12.76
C VAL A 151 6.40 18.71 13.12
N GLY A 152 7.72 18.90 12.92
CA GLY A 152 8.74 17.94 13.35
C GLY A 152 9.65 18.55 14.40
N GLY A 153 9.99 17.83 15.50
CA GLY A 153 10.96 18.29 16.52
C GLY A 153 10.48 18.19 17.98
N TYR A 154 11.23 18.76 18.93
CA TYR A 154 11.11 18.55 20.38
C TYR A 154 10.32 19.63 21.17
N GLN A 155 9.74 19.24 22.16
CA GLN A 155 9.04 19.48 23.44
C GLN A 155 8.69 20.89 24.00
N THR A 156 9.07 22.06 23.54
CA THR A 156 8.73 23.34 24.26
C THR A 156 7.78 24.27 23.51
N PHE A 157 7.04 23.76 22.57
CA PHE A 157 6.36 24.60 21.57
C PHE A 157 4.82 24.64 21.66
N LEU A 158 4.19 24.00 22.65
CA LEU A 158 2.72 23.85 22.69
C LEU A 158 1.97 25.18 22.60
N ASN A 159 2.35 26.18 23.42
CA ASN A 159 1.70 27.48 23.40
C ASN A 159 1.98 28.25 22.10
N SER A 160 3.21 28.19 21.62
CA SER A 160 3.60 28.82 20.36
C SER A 160 2.86 28.22 19.17
N LEU A 161 2.69 26.90 19.17
CA LEU A 161 1.90 26.20 18.15
C LEU A 161 0.41 26.63 18.22
N ALA A 162 -0.17 26.68 19.41
CA ALA A 162 -1.57 27.12 19.58
C ALA A 162 -1.79 28.55 19.07
N SER A 163 -0.86 29.46 19.38
CA SER A 163 -0.89 30.83 18.85
C SER A 163 -0.75 30.82 17.32
N TYR A 164 0.22 30.09 16.77
CA TYR A 164 0.42 29.99 15.32
C TYR A 164 -0.82 29.47 14.58
N LEU A 165 -1.46 28.42 15.10
CA LEU A 165 -2.71 27.89 14.54
C LEU A 165 -3.83 28.94 14.55
N SER A 166 -3.94 29.68 15.65
CA SER A 166 -4.95 30.74 15.81
C SER A 166 -4.69 31.93 14.89
N ASP A 167 -3.46 32.45 14.88
CA ASP A 167 -3.07 33.65 14.15
C ASP A 167 -3.24 33.47 12.63
N HIS A 168 -2.96 32.26 12.13
CA HIS A 168 -3.13 31.91 10.73
C HIS A 168 -4.45 31.20 10.43
N GLN A 169 -5.35 31.09 11.42
CA GLN A 169 -6.67 30.46 11.29
C GLN A 169 -6.59 29.03 10.74
N LEU A 170 -5.57 28.25 11.09
CA LEU A 170 -5.39 26.89 10.63
C LEU A 170 -6.40 25.95 11.27
N ASP A 171 -6.67 24.82 10.62
CA ASP A 171 -7.63 23.81 11.11
C ASP A 171 -6.99 22.77 12.02
N GLY A 172 -5.65 22.66 12.06
CA GLY A 172 -4.99 21.66 12.88
C GLY A 172 -3.51 21.47 12.61
N VAL A 173 -2.97 20.44 13.24
CA VAL A 173 -1.56 20.08 13.19
C VAL A 173 -1.38 18.59 12.92
N ASP A 174 -0.36 18.25 12.16
CA ASP A 174 0.12 16.90 11.93
C ASP A 174 1.48 16.71 12.59
N ILE A 175 1.56 15.82 13.55
CA ILE A 175 2.80 15.57 14.30
C ILE A 175 3.63 14.53 13.58
N PHE A 176 4.78 14.98 13.09
CA PHE A 176 5.72 14.22 12.27
C PHE A 176 7.00 13.88 13.07
N TRP A 177 6.86 13.07 14.12
CA TRP A 177 7.98 12.60 14.93
C TRP A 177 8.50 11.25 14.40
N THR A 178 9.67 11.24 13.78
CA THR A 178 10.27 10.06 13.15
C THR A 178 11.51 9.58 13.92
N TRP A 179 11.51 8.56 14.73
CA TRP A 179 10.41 7.78 15.27
C TRP A 179 10.61 7.73 16.78
N PRO A 180 9.59 7.87 17.63
CA PRO A 180 9.78 7.75 19.05
C PRO A 180 10.22 6.33 19.40
N LYS A 181 11.21 6.22 20.30
CA LYS A 181 11.75 4.97 20.77
C LYS A 181 10.92 4.42 21.93
N THR A 182 11.28 3.22 22.41
CA THR A 182 10.58 2.59 23.55
C THR A 182 10.61 3.48 24.80
N GLU A 183 11.74 4.12 25.06
CA GLU A 183 11.92 5.07 26.16
C GLU A 183 11.08 6.36 26.02
N ASP A 184 10.71 6.73 24.82
CA ASP A 184 9.89 7.92 24.54
C ASP A 184 8.39 7.63 24.65
N ARG A 185 7.96 6.37 24.72
CA ARG A 185 6.57 5.95 24.57
C ARG A 185 5.61 6.67 25.52
N GLU A 186 5.97 6.79 26.77
CA GLU A 186 5.13 7.47 27.78
C GLU A 186 5.14 8.97 27.56
N ASN A 187 6.30 9.56 27.30
CA ASN A 187 6.45 11.00 27.03
C ASN A 187 5.70 11.39 25.75
N HIS A 188 5.78 10.57 24.71
CA HIS A 188 5.04 10.78 23.46
C HIS A 188 3.52 10.79 23.70
N LEU A 189 3.00 9.81 24.46
CA LEU A 189 1.59 9.78 24.83
C LEU A 189 1.17 11.00 25.65
N ASN A 190 1.95 11.37 26.66
CA ASN A 190 1.66 12.53 27.51
C ASN A 190 1.70 13.83 26.72
N PHE A 191 2.68 13.99 25.83
CA PHE A 191 2.75 15.11 24.90
C PHE A 191 1.48 15.26 24.06
N ILE A 192 0.97 14.18 23.47
CA ILE A 192 -0.26 14.22 22.67
C ILE A 192 -1.50 14.50 23.53
N LYS A 193 -1.54 14.02 24.78
CA LYS A 193 -2.61 14.38 25.73
C LYS A 193 -2.61 15.86 26.05
N GLU A 194 -1.45 16.42 26.43
CA GLU A 194 -1.28 17.84 26.70
C GLU A 194 -1.64 18.70 25.49
N LEU A 195 -1.22 18.30 24.31
CA LEU A 195 -1.57 18.96 23.05
C LEU A 195 -3.08 18.96 22.83
N ARG A 196 -3.76 17.83 23.05
CA ARG A 196 -5.22 17.73 22.94
C ARG A 196 -5.94 18.56 23.98
N GLU A 197 -5.47 18.59 25.21
CA GLU A 197 -6.02 19.42 26.29
C GLU A 197 -5.91 20.92 25.96
N LEU A 198 -4.79 21.34 25.38
CA LEU A 198 -4.55 22.71 24.95
C LEU A 198 -5.42 23.11 23.77
N LEU A 199 -5.39 22.30 22.70
CA LEU A 199 -6.08 22.59 21.44
C LEU A 199 -7.58 22.26 21.48
N LYS A 200 -8.02 21.45 22.46
CA LYS A 200 -9.38 20.94 22.59
C LYS A 200 -9.81 20.25 21.27
N PHE A 201 -11.10 20.17 21.02
CA PHE A 201 -11.65 19.63 19.76
C PHE A 201 -11.89 20.72 18.70
N GLN A 202 -11.36 21.90 18.92
CA GLN A 202 -11.43 22.99 17.96
C GLN A 202 -10.46 22.77 16.79
N TYR A 203 -9.32 22.14 17.08
CA TYR A 203 -8.28 21.85 16.09
C TYR A 203 -8.12 20.35 15.86
N LEU A 204 -7.84 19.98 14.62
CA LEU A 204 -7.49 18.63 14.27
C LEU A 204 -6.06 18.31 14.72
N ILE A 205 -5.86 17.11 15.25
CA ILE A 205 -4.54 16.56 15.55
C ILE A 205 -4.41 15.26 14.78
N SER A 206 -3.39 15.14 13.93
CA SER A 206 -3.02 13.88 13.31
C SER A 206 -1.60 13.48 13.66
N LEU A 207 -1.32 12.19 13.58
CA LEU A 207 0.01 11.63 13.79
C LEU A 207 0.47 10.87 12.56
N VAL A 208 1.74 11.00 12.25
CA VAL A 208 2.39 10.16 11.24
C VAL A 208 2.81 8.84 11.87
N LEU A 209 2.42 7.73 11.24
CA LEU A 209 2.81 6.38 11.64
C LEU A 209 3.79 5.75 10.64
N PRO A 210 4.79 5.02 11.15
CA PRO A 210 5.75 4.32 10.32
C PRO A 210 5.16 3.09 9.63
N ARG A 211 5.83 2.66 8.55
CA ARG A 211 5.51 1.44 7.81
C ARG A 211 5.93 0.14 8.48
N LEU A 212 6.95 0.20 9.34
CA LEU A 212 7.57 -0.99 9.92
C LEU A 212 7.18 -1.18 11.38
N ALA A 213 6.82 -2.40 11.74
CA ALA A 213 6.45 -2.78 13.11
C ALA A 213 7.50 -2.39 14.16
N GLN A 214 8.78 -2.51 13.83
CA GLN A 214 9.89 -2.17 14.73
C GLN A 214 9.93 -0.68 15.09
N GLN A 215 9.37 0.19 14.26
CA GLN A 215 9.32 1.63 14.47
C GLN A 215 8.09 2.06 15.30
N LEU A 216 7.14 1.14 15.55
CA LEU A 216 5.93 1.39 16.35
C LEU A 216 6.17 1.27 17.87
N VAL A 217 7.35 0.86 18.30
CA VAL A 217 7.64 0.59 19.72
C VAL A 217 7.41 1.79 20.65
N GLY A 218 7.60 3.01 20.14
CA GLY A 218 7.37 4.26 20.87
C GLY A 218 5.95 4.78 20.79
N TYR A 219 5.01 4.05 20.14
CA TYR A 219 3.62 4.47 20.03
C TYR A 219 2.71 3.64 20.95
N ALA A 220 1.95 4.31 21.80
CA ALA A 220 0.85 3.71 22.56
C ALA A 220 -0.45 3.83 21.74
N LEU A 221 -0.52 3.16 20.57
CA LEU A 221 -1.51 3.40 19.52
C LEU A 221 -2.95 3.42 20.04
N TYR A 222 -3.34 2.45 20.87
CA TYR A 222 -4.68 2.36 21.42
C TYR A 222 -5.03 3.62 22.26
N SER A 223 -4.11 4.06 23.12
CA SER A 223 -4.31 5.25 23.95
C SER A 223 -4.23 6.56 23.16
N LEU A 224 -3.34 6.60 22.15
CA LEU A 224 -3.23 7.75 21.25
C LEU A 224 -4.50 8.00 20.45
N ALA A 225 -5.22 6.92 20.08
CA ALA A 225 -6.45 7.01 19.30
C ALA A 225 -7.59 7.80 19.97
N ASP A 226 -7.52 8.00 21.28
CA ASP A 226 -8.51 8.81 22.02
C ASP A 226 -8.16 10.30 22.02
N HIS A 227 -6.95 10.67 21.58
CA HIS A 227 -6.44 12.04 21.63
C HIS A 227 -6.15 12.65 20.26
N VAL A 228 -6.24 11.85 19.18
CA VAL A 228 -6.01 12.30 17.79
C VAL A 228 -7.27 12.09 16.93
N ASP A 229 -7.37 12.82 15.84
CA ASP A 229 -8.49 12.69 14.91
C ASP A 229 -8.23 11.58 13.88
N PHE A 230 -6.98 11.40 13.45
CA PHE A 230 -6.59 10.36 12.53
C PHE A 230 -5.07 10.14 12.49
N PHE A 231 -4.68 9.06 11.81
CA PHE A 231 -3.28 8.71 11.58
C PHE A 231 -2.96 8.70 10.09
N ASN A 232 -1.85 9.28 9.71
CA ASN A 232 -1.28 9.24 8.37
C ASN A 232 -0.18 8.18 8.33
N VAL A 233 -0.41 7.07 7.63
CA VAL A 233 0.51 5.93 7.59
C VAL A 233 1.46 6.07 6.41
N LEU A 234 2.76 6.10 6.64
CA LEU A 234 3.77 6.11 5.57
C LEU A 234 3.93 4.71 4.96
N SER A 235 2.88 4.19 4.30
CA SER A 235 2.86 2.85 3.70
C SER A 235 3.63 2.77 2.37
N TYR A 236 4.82 3.33 2.33
CA TYR A 236 5.75 3.38 1.20
C TYR A 236 7.21 3.35 1.69
N ASN A 237 8.19 3.45 0.80
CA ASN A 237 9.62 3.34 1.11
C ASN A 237 10.03 2.00 1.75
N TYR A 238 9.34 0.91 1.41
CA TYR A 238 9.78 -0.41 1.87
C TYR A 238 11.15 -0.79 1.31
N PHE A 239 11.46 -0.30 0.11
CA PHE A 239 12.73 -0.45 -0.58
C PHE A 239 13.27 0.93 -0.94
N GLU A 240 13.84 1.60 0.04
CA GLU A 240 14.41 2.93 -0.13
C GLU A 240 15.92 2.91 -0.29
N ALA A 241 16.42 3.87 -1.06
CA ALA A 241 17.81 4.00 -1.41
C ALA A 241 18.63 4.76 -0.35
N LEU A 242 18.60 4.32 0.91
CA LEU A 242 19.37 4.93 1.97
C LEU A 242 20.67 4.18 2.25
N PRO A 243 21.77 4.87 2.56
CA PRO A 243 23.01 4.25 3.03
C PRO A 243 22.74 3.34 4.24
N GLY A 244 23.25 2.11 4.20
CA GLY A 244 23.05 1.12 5.28
C GLY A 244 21.79 0.27 5.19
N ASN A 245 20.85 0.56 4.31
CA ASN A 245 19.65 -0.27 4.11
C ASN A 245 19.89 -1.56 3.33
N GLY A 246 21.15 -1.83 2.98
CA GLY A 246 21.57 -3.05 2.30
C GLY A 246 21.16 -3.10 0.83
N ALA A 247 21.53 -4.21 0.22
CA ALA A 247 21.48 -4.42 -1.23
C ALA A 247 20.09 -4.79 -1.78
N ASN A 248 19.04 -4.89 -0.94
CA ASN A 248 17.73 -5.35 -1.40
C ASN A 248 16.96 -4.26 -2.13
N ILE A 249 16.61 -4.53 -3.38
CA ILE A 249 15.89 -3.65 -4.28
C ILE A 249 14.51 -4.21 -4.57
N GLY A 250 13.54 -3.34 -4.69
CA GLY A 250 12.17 -3.67 -5.02
C GLY A 250 11.34 -2.42 -5.27
N PRO A 251 10.03 -2.58 -5.47
CA PRO A 251 9.12 -1.45 -5.65
C PRO A 251 9.04 -0.61 -4.36
N ILE A 252 8.85 0.68 -4.54
CA ILE A 252 8.79 1.63 -3.42
C ILE A 252 7.68 1.31 -2.42
N SER A 253 6.54 0.81 -2.93
CA SER A 253 5.33 0.56 -2.16
C SER A 253 4.58 -0.69 -2.66
N PRO A 254 5.15 -1.91 -2.49
CA PRO A 254 4.48 -3.14 -2.92
C PRO A 254 3.21 -3.36 -2.10
N MET A 255 2.09 -3.69 -2.78
CA MET A 255 0.86 -4.07 -2.07
C MET A 255 1.04 -5.36 -1.27
N TYR A 256 1.72 -6.34 -1.85
CA TYR A 256 1.93 -7.67 -1.28
C TYR A 256 3.36 -8.15 -1.49
N GLY A 257 3.79 -9.12 -0.69
CA GLY A 257 5.13 -9.71 -0.80
C GLY A 257 6.23 -8.81 -0.27
N GLY A 258 7.47 -9.08 -0.69
CA GLY A 258 8.65 -8.34 -0.26
C GLY A 258 9.18 -8.72 1.12
N GLN A 259 10.50 -8.86 1.22
CA GLN A 259 11.15 -9.25 2.49
C GLN A 259 11.20 -8.11 3.52
N ARG A 260 11.03 -6.86 3.08
CA ARG A 260 11.07 -5.65 3.92
C ARG A 260 9.68 -5.16 4.36
N GLY A 261 8.62 -5.88 4.00
CA GLY A 261 7.25 -5.50 4.27
C GLY A 261 6.50 -5.03 3.02
N ASN A 262 5.23 -4.72 3.21
CA ASN A 262 4.32 -4.29 2.15
C ASN A 262 3.12 -3.55 2.74
N VAL A 263 2.35 -2.92 1.87
CA VAL A 263 1.19 -2.10 2.26
C VAL A 263 0.15 -2.93 3.04
N ASP A 264 -0.23 -4.12 2.53
CA ASP A 264 -1.25 -4.97 3.18
C ASP A 264 -0.81 -5.38 4.60
N GLY A 265 0.45 -5.78 4.76
CA GLY A 265 1.00 -6.17 6.07
C GLY A 265 0.94 -5.03 7.08
N THR A 266 1.39 -3.83 6.69
CA THR A 266 1.37 -2.63 7.53
C THR A 266 -0.06 -2.23 7.90
N MET A 267 -0.95 -2.08 6.90
CA MET A 267 -2.32 -1.64 7.14
C MET A 267 -3.12 -2.66 7.94
N LYS A 268 -2.90 -3.97 7.72
CA LYS A 268 -3.51 -5.04 8.51
C LYS A 268 -3.07 -4.99 9.98
N GLN A 269 -1.77 -4.85 10.23
CA GLN A 269 -1.24 -4.76 11.59
C GLN A 269 -1.87 -3.58 12.33
N LEU A 270 -1.79 -2.37 11.78
CA LEU A 270 -2.33 -1.17 12.40
C LEU A 270 -3.84 -1.25 12.61
N THR A 271 -4.58 -1.75 11.62
CA THR A 271 -6.04 -1.93 11.73
C THR A 271 -6.39 -2.93 12.83
N CYS A 272 -5.67 -4.04 12.92
CA CYS A 272 -5.95 -5.06 13.94
C CYS A 272 -5.57 -4.58 15.35
N GLU A 273 -4.57 -3.72 15.49
CA GLU A 273 -4.18 -3.13 16.76
C GLU A 273 -5.17 -2.03 17.20
N LEU A 274 -5.50 -1.11 16.33
CA LEU A 274 -6.41 0.00 16.64
C LEU A 274 -7.88 -0.39 16.69
N ARG A 275 -8.31 -1.39 15.91
CA ARG A 275 -9.73 -1.76 15.70
C ARG A 275 -10.60 -0.62 15.15
N LYS A 276 -9.99 0.44 14.65
CA LYS A 276 -10.63 1.64 14.10
C LYS A 276 -10.03 1.96 12.71
N PRO A 277 -10.38 1.22 11.63
CA PRO A 277 -9.84 1.48 10.30
C PRO A 277 -10.16 2.88 9.77
N SER A 278 -11.27 3.48 10.21
CA SER A 278 -11.64 4.85 9.85
C SER A 278 -10.65 5.92 10.32
N MET A 279 -9.80 5.61 11.30
CA MET A 279 -8.74 6.52 11.74
C MET A 279 -7.48 6.45 10.89
N LEU A 280 -7.31 5.44 10.04
CA LEU A 280 -6.08 5.22 9.27
C LEU A 280 -6.22 5.77 7.85
N ASN A 281 -5.31 6.65 7.44
CA ASN A 281 -5.14 7.07 6.06
C ASN A 281 -3.94 6.35 5.45
N MET A 282 -4.14 5.66 4.35
CA MET A 282 -3.08 4.91 3.67
C MET A 282 -2.21 5.85 2.84
N GLY A 283 -0.90 5.81 3.06
CA GLY A 283 0.07 6.62 2.33
C GLY A 283 0.28 6.16 0.90
N ILE A 284 0.31 7.12 0.00
CA ILE A 284 0.58 6.97 -1.43
C ILE A 284 1.67 7.96 -1.81
N THR A 285 2.59 7.54 -2.68
CA THR A 285 3.66 8.41 -3.17
C THR A 285 3.46 8.79 -4.63
N LEU A 286 3.95 9.98 -5.00
CA LEU A 286 4.05 10.43 -6.39
C LEU A 286 5.51 10.50 -6.83
N TYR A 287 6.34 9.57 -6.37
CA TYR A 287 7.73 9.40 -6.76
C TYR A 287 8.12 7.92 -6.82
N GLY A 288 9.26 7.65 -7.39
CA GLY A 288 9.86 6.32 -7.42
C GLY A 288 11.28 6.32 -6.87
N THR A 289 11.84 5.14 -6.73
CA THR A 289 13.25 4.93 -6.39
C THR A 289 13.98 4.34 -7.58
N TYR A 290 14.99 5.05 -8.03
CA TYR A 290 15.90 4.66 -9.09
C TYR A 290 17.19 4.11 -8.51
N TRP A 291 17.65 2.98 -9.05
CA TRP A 291 18.84 2.27 -8.61
C TRP A 291 19.78 1.99 -9.76
N ILE A 292 21.09 2.09 -9.51
CA ILE A 292 22.15 1.70 -10.42
C ILE A 292 22.96 0.53 -9.87
N ASN A 293 23.73 -0.15 -10.72
CA ASN A 293 24.53 -1.33 -10.39
C ASN A 293 23.69 -2.47 -9.78
N VAL A 294 22.50 -2.68 -10.34
CA VAL A 294 21.57 -3.72 -9.90
C VAL A 294 21.94 -5.04 -10.56
N GLN A 295 22.00 -6.11 -9.76
CA GLN A 295 22.33 -7.45 -10.23
C GLN A 295 21.11 -8.09 -10.88
N GLU A 296 21.38 -9.04 -11.80
CA GLU A 296 20.36 -9.97 -12.28
C GLU A 296 19.81 -10.81 -11.12
N PRO A 297 18.50 -11.14 -11.14
CA PRO A 297 17.92 -11.95 -10.07
C PRO A 297 18.59 -13.34 -10.05
N PRO A 298 18.90 -13.88 -8.86
CA PRO A 298 19.49 -15.22 -8.76
C PRO A 298 18.47 -16.30 -9.11
N GLY A 299 18.86 -17.22 -9.99
CA GLY A 299 18.16 -18.48 -10.28
C GLY A 299 17.13 -18.45 -11.40
N GLU A 300 16.49 -19.61 -11.65
CA GLU A 300 15.57 -19.84 -12.77
C GLU A 300 14.16 -19.26 -12.53
N ARG A 301 13.75 -19.06 -11.30
CA ARG A 301 12.50 -18.38 -10.95
C ARG A 301 12.78 -16.89 -10.87
N ARG A 302 12.68 -16.25 -11.99
CA ARG A 302 12.85 -14.81 -12.13
C ARG A 302 11.59 -14.10 -11.66
N ASP A 303 11.51 -13.84 -10.35
CA ASP A 303 10.71 -12.72 -9.88
C ASP A 303 11.53 -11.46 -10.16
N ASP A 304 11.31 -10.88 -11.32
CA ASP A 304 12.15 -9.82 -11.86
C ASP A 304 12.09 -8.50 -11.06
N ILE A 305 11.19 -8.39 -10.11
CA ILE A 305 11.00 -7.16 -9.30
C ILE A 305 11.87 -7.15 -8.03
N TRP A 306 12.18 -8.32 -7.46
CA TRP A 306 13.00 -8.42 -6.25
C TRP A 306 14.46 -8.64 -6.63
N ARG A 307 15.30 -7.64 -6.34
CA ARG A 307 16.69 -7.63 -6.80
C ARG A 307 17.65 -7.25 -5.69
N VAL A 308 18.94 -7.28 -6.03
CA VAL A 308 20.03 -6.91 -5.14
C VAL A 308 20.95 -5.94 -5.88
N ALA A 309 21.40 -4.88 -5.22
CA ALA A 309 22.46 -4.02 -5.73
C ALA A 309 23.83 -4.54 -5.31
N GLU A 310 24.87 -4.11 -6.01
CA GLU A 310 26.25 -4.28 -5.54
C GLU A 310 26.46 -3.45 -4.27
N VAL A 311 26.95 -4.09 -3.20
CA VAL A 311 26.97 -3.50 -1.84
C VAL A 311 27.80 -2.21 -1.79
N GLU A 312 28.86 -2.12 -2.57
CA GLU A 312 29.81 -0.99 -2.54
C GLU A 312 29.42 0.15 -3.48
N ASN A 313 28.67 -0.13 -4.55
CA ASN A 313 28.38 0.81 -5.63
C ASN A 313 26.89 0.92 -5.98
N GLY A 314 26.02 0.24 -5.25
CA GLY A 314 24.57 0.33 -5.43
C GLY A 314 24.06 1.66 -4.88
N LEU A 315 23.90 2.64 -5.75
CA LEU A 315 23.33 3.93 -5.40
C LEU A 315 21.87 3.98 -5.80
N GLY A 316 21.03 4.57 -4.96
CA GLY A 316 19.64 4.81 -5.22
C GLY A 316 19.27 6.27 -4.99
N TYR A 317 18.31 6.74 -5.78
CA TYR A 317 17.81 8.11 -5.75
C TYR A 317 16.30 8.12 -5.78
N SER A 318 15.69 9.09 -5.12
CA SER A 318 14.26 9.38 -5.29
C SER A 318 14.07 10.24 -6.54
N VAL A 319 13.04 9.93 -7.33
CA VAL A 319 12.69 10.63 -8.57
C VAL A 319 11.19 10.95 -8.53
N GLY A 320 10.84 12.24 -8.54
CA GLY A 320 9.44 12.70 -8.59
C GLY A 320 8.76 12.27 -9.89
N TRP A 321 7.45 12.10 -9.87
CA TRP A 321 6.68 11.70 -11.05
C TRP A 321 6.87 12.67 -12.22
N GLN A 322 6.85 13.97 -11.93
CA GLN A 322 7.08 15.01 -12.93
C GLN A 322 8.44 14.90 -13.64
N ASP A 323 9.46 14.35 -12.97
CA ASP A 323 10.81 14.18 -13.53
C ASP A 323 10.98 12.87 -14.29
N MET A 324 10.02 11.93 -14.14
CA MET A 324 10.05 10.64 -14.84
C MET A 324 9.67 10.76 -16.33
N LYS A 325 9.21 11.91 -16.82
CA LYS A 325 8.88 12.13 -18.23
C LYS A 325 10.01 11.83 -19.21
N HIS A 326 11.26 11.80 -18.74
CA HIS A 326 12.43 11.45 -19.55
C HIS A 326 12.66 9.93 -19.65
N TRP A 327 11.87 9.13 -18.94
CA TRP A 327 11.94 7.67 -18.94
C TRP A 327 10.90 7.11 -19.92
N ASN A 328 11.25 6.00 -20.60
CA ASN A 328 10.26 5.29 -21.42
C ASN A 328 9.30 4.49 -20.52
N LEU A 329 8.34 5.20 -19.90
CA LEU A 329 7.37 4.61 -19.00
C LEU A 329 6.41 3.63 -19.70
N GLU A 330 6.24 3.72 -21.02
CA GLU A 330 5.45 2.77 -21.81
C GLU A 330 6.05 1.36 -21.79
N SER A 331 7.36 1.26 -21.57
CA SER A 331 8.05 -0.05 -21.42
C SER A 331 8.03 -0.59 -19.97
N ALA A 332 7.28 0.01 -19.08
CA ALA A 332 7.19 -0.46 -17.70
C ALA A 332 6.58 -1.86 -17.60
N HIS A 333 7.16 -2.65 -16.74
CA HIS A 333 6.66 -3.97 -16.40
C HIS A 333 5.66 -3.88 -15.24
N TRP A 334 4.66 -4.75 -15.29
CA TRP A 334 3.70 -4.94 -14.21
C TRP A 334 3.97 -6.24 -13.47
N HIS A 335 4.20 -6.16 -12.16
CA HIS A 335 4.34 -7.34 -11.31
C HIS A 335 3.01 -7.61 -10.59
N ASN A 336 2.23 -8.54 -11.12
CA ASN A 336 0.87 -8.78 -10.66
C ASN A 336 0.79 -9.24 -9.19
N ALA A 337 1.76 -10.03 -8.71
CA ALA A 337 1.75 -10.52 -7.33
C ALA A 337 1.94 -9.40 -6.30
N SER A 338 2.78 -8.40 -6.56
CA SER A 338 2.98 -7.25 -5.66
C SER A 338 2.16 -6.01 -6.04
N LYS A 339 1.39 -6.07 -7.15
CA LYS A 339 0.63 -4.92 -7.68
C LYS A 339 1.50 -3.67 -7.82
N SER A 340 2.65 -3.84 -8.45
CA SER A 340 3.67 -2.79 -8.57
C SER A 340 4.20 -2.68 -9.99
N SER A 341 4.59 -1.45 -10.35
CA SER A 341 5.22 -1.13 -11.63
C SER A 341 6.72 -0.92 -11.47
N TYR A 342 7.48 -1.30 -12.47
CA TYR A 342 8.93 -1.11 -12.48
C TYR A 342 9.49 -1.04 -13.90
N LEU A 343 10.64 -0.41 -14.03
CA LEU A 343 11.50 -0.47 -15.21
C LEU A 343 12.78 -1.21 -14.87
N TRP A 344 13.21 -2.08 -15.76
CA TRP A 344 14.49 -2.78 -15.67
C TRP A 344 15.27 -2.70 -16.99
N ASN A 345 16.50 -2.25 -16.90
CA ASN A 345 17.45 -2.27 -18.01
C ASN A 345 18.65 -3.14 -17.66
N GLY A 346 18.66 -4.39 -18.14
CA GLY A 346 19.75 -5.35 -17.89
C GLY A 346 21.08 -4.96 -18.52
N LYS A 347 21.10 -4.12 -19.59
CA LYS A 347 22.35 -3.66 -20.22
C LYS A 347 23.05 -2.61 -19.36
N THR A 348 22.29 -1.68 -18.77
CA THR A 348 22.82 -0.61 -17.94
C THR A 348 22.74 -0.93 -16.44
N LYS A 349 22.19 -2.09 -16.08
CA LYS A 349 21.97 -2.53 -14.69
C LYS A 349 21.22 -1.49 -13.85
N GLN A 350 20.16 -0.93 -14.44
CA GLN A 350 19.34 0.11 -13.83
C GLN A 350 17.94 -0.40 -13.53
N PHE A 351 17.42 -0.06 -12.35
CA PHE A 351 16.08 -0.40 -11.91
C PHE A 351 15.38 0.86 -11.40
N LEU A 352 14.11 1.05 -11.78
CA LEU A 352 13.24 2.07 -11.24
C LEU A 352 11.96 1.41 -10.73
N GLY A 353 11.71 1.46 -9.42
CA GLY A 353 10.42 1.10 -8.83
C GLY A 353 9.59 2.36 -8.61
N PHE A 354 8.37 2.41 -9.14
CA PHE A 354 7.56 3.63 -9.09
C PHE A 354 6.06 3.32 -9.07
N GLU A 355 5.27 4.34 -8.74
CA GLU A 355 3.82 4.28 -8.84
C GLU A 355 3.36 4.79 -10.20
N ASN A 356 2.46 4.05 -10.84
CA ASN A 356 1.75 4.47 -12.04
C ASN A 356 0.23 4.43 -11.83
N GLU A 357 -0.52 4.77 -12.85
CA GLU A 357 -1.98 4.77 -12.80
C GLU A 357 -2.57 3.44 -12.33
N GLN A 358 -2.02 2.32 -12.79
CA GLN A 358 -2.50 0.99 -12.45
C GLN A 358 -2.23 0.66 -10.96
N SER A 359 -1.01 0.89 -10.48
CA SER A 359 -0.65 0.60 -9.08
C SER A 359 -1.39 1.51 -8.10
N LEU A 360 -1.59 2.77 -8.45
CA LEU A 360 -2.35 3.72 -7.63
C LEU A 360 -3.84 3.34 -7.56
N ARG A 361 -4.44 2.96 -8.68
CA ARG A 361 -5.84 2.48 -8.71
C ARG A 361 -6.03 1.28 -7.79
N GLU A 362 -5.16 0.27 -7.87
CA GLU A 362 -5.17 -0.89 -6.97
C GLU A 362 -5.10 -0.48 -5.49
N LYS A 363 -4.26 0.50 -5.16
CA LYS A 363 -4.10 1.00 -3.78
C LYS A 363 -5.34 1.73 -3.26
N VAL A 364 -5.92 2.61 -4.05
CA VAL A 364 -7.11 3.37 -3.61
C VAL A 364 -8.33 2.44 -3.47
N ILE A 365 -8.51 1.51 -4.41
CA ILE A 365 -9.54 0.48 -4.33
C ILE A 365 -9.32 -0.40 -3.08
N TYR A 366 -8.07 -0.76 -2.79
CA TYR A 366 -7.73 -1.50 -1.58
C TYR A 366 -8.10 -0.71 -0.32
N ALA A 367 -7.74 0.56 -0.21
CA ALA A 367 -8.07 1.41 0.94
C ALA A 367 -9.59 1.50 1.16
N ARG A 368 -10.37 1.66 0.08
CA ARG A 368 -11.83 1.61 0.09
C ARG A 368 -12.35 0.26 0.60
N ASN A 369 -11.88 -0.84 0.01
CA ASN A 369 -12.33 -2.20 0.33
C ASN A 369 -12.00 -2.60 1.78
N LYS A 370 -10.92 -2.07 2.34
CA LYS A 370 -10.53 -2.28 3.74
C LYS A 370 -11.16 -1.27 4.70
N ASN A 371 -12.03 -0.38 4.19
CA ASN A 371 -12.75 0.62 4.97
C ASN A 371 -11.84 1.62 5.69
N MET A 372 -10.68 1.93 5.10
CA MET A 372 -9.74 2.93 5.64
C MET A 372 -10.40 4.30 5.74
N GLY A 373 -9.89 5.15 6.63
CA GLY A 373 -10.34 6.53 6.80
C GLY A 373 -10.14 7.39 5.57
N GLY A 374 -9.16 7.05 4.75
CA GLY A 374 -8.84 7.75 3.52
C GLY A 374 -7.48 7.38 2.97
N VAL A 375 -6.98 8.24 2.11
CA VAL A 375 -5.62 8.19 1.57
C VAL A 375 -4.90 9.51 1.84
N VAL A 376 -3.58 9.42 1.97
CA VAL A 376 -2.70 10.59 2.11
C VAL A 376 -1.59 10.51 1.07
N VAL A 377 -1.39 11.58 0.34
CA VAL A 377 -0.47 11.66 -0.81
C VAL A 377 0.80 12.41 -0.42
N TRP A 378 1.94 11.80 -0.65
CA TRP A 378 3.28 12.33 -0.47
C TRP A 378 4.01 12.41 -1.82
N THR A 379 4.30 13.57 -2.41
CA THR A 379 3.78 14.92 -2.11
C THR A 379 3.12 15.47 -3.37
N MET A 380 2.21 16.40 -3.19
CA MET A 380 1.37 16.95 -4.27
C MET A 380 2.18 17.70 -5.32
N ASP A 381 3.27 18.34 -4.90
CA ASP A 381 4.20 19.08 -5.76
C ASP A 381 4.99 18.17 -6.73
N GLN A 382 4.97 16.84 -6.51
CA GLN A 382 5.65 15.88 -7.37
C GLN A 382 4.80 15.30 -8.51
N ASP A 383 3.49 15.60 -8.54
CA ASP A 383 2.64 15.22 -9.67
C ASP A 383 2.95 16.05 -10.93
N ALA A 384 2.68 15.50 -12.10
CA ALA A 384 2.82 16.22 -13.36
C ALA A 384 1.86 17.43 -13.43
N GLU A 385 2.12 18.36 -14.33
CA GLU A 385 1.28 19.56 -14.52
C GLU A 385 -0.17 19.20 -14.83
N GLU A 386 -0.40 18.11 -15.55
CA GLU A 386 -1.73 17.60 -15.91
C GLU A 386 -2.48 16.93 -14.74
N ASN A 387 -1.84 16.75 -13.59
CA ASN A 387 -2.38 16.09 -12.39
C ASN A 387 -2.96 14.70 -12.67
N ASN A 388 -2.34 13.93 -13.56
CA ASN A 388 -2.88 12.65 -14.03
C ASN A 388 -3.07 11.64 -12.92
N LEU A 389 -2.08 11.53 -12.03
CA LEU A 389 -2.14 10.58 -10.91
C LEU A 389 -3.15 11.01 -9.86
N LEU A 390 -3.20 12.30 -9.56
CA LEU A 390 -4.15 12.85 -8.60
C LEU A 390 -5.60 12.70 -9.06
N ASN A 391 -5.88 13.04 -10.33
CA ASN A 391 -7.21 12.87 -10.92
C ASN A 391 -7.69 11.42 -10.84
N LEU A 392 -6.79 10.46 -11.06
CA LEU A 392 -7.10 9.04 -10.94
C LEU A 392 -7.41 8.66 -9.48
N ILE A 393 -6.59 9.10 -8.53
CA ILE A 393 -6.75 8.79 -7.11
C ILE A 393 -8.09 9.35 -6.61
N SER A 394 -8.38 10.61 -6.91
CA SER A 394 -9.61 11.31 -6.48
C SER A 394 -10.86 10.83 -7.20
N GLY A 395 -10.71 10.21 -8.38
CA GLY A 395 -11.81 9.64 -9.15
C GLY A 395 -12.41 8.35 -8.58
N VAL A 396 -11.78 7.74 -7.57
CA VAL A 396 -12.33 6.57 -6.89
C VAL A 396 -13.26 7.00 -5.76
N ASP A 397 -14.53 6.60 -5.83
CA ASP A 397 -15.48 6.83 -4.74
C ASP A 397 -15.11 6.00 -3.50
N MET A 398 -14.46 6.64 -2.55
CA MET A 398 -14.06 6.01 -1.28
C MET A 398 -15.25 5.67 -0.38
N CYS A 399 -16.45 6.21 -0.66
CA CYS A 399 -17.65 6.07 0.16
C CYS A 399 -18.58 4.96 -0.30
N GLU A 400 -18.36 4.40 -1.47
CA GLU A 400 -19.19 3.37 -2.09
C GLU A 400 -19.49 2.17 -1.17
N ARG A 401 -18.55 1.77 -0.31
CA ARG A 401 -18.71 0.63 0.61
C ARG A 401 -19.04 1.03 2.06
N GLY A 402 -19.56 2.22 2.26
CA GLY A 402 -20.03 2.70 3.55
C GLY A 402 -18.96 3.38 4.41
N THR A 403 -19.35 3.75 5.61
CA THR A 403 -18.56 4.48 6.60
C THR A 403 -18.51 3.71 7.91
N GLY A 404 -17.53 4.02 8.76
CA GLY A 404 -17.41 3.46 10.11
C GLY A 404 -16.26 2.47 10.26
N ASP A 405 -16.27 1.72 11.37
CA ASP A 405 -15.14 0.90 11.82
C ASP A 405 -15.32 -0.61 11.58
N THR A 406 -16.07 -0.99 10.56
CA THR A 406 -16.18 -2.41 10.20
C THR A 406 -14.81 -2.95 9.76
N LEU A 407 -14.30 -3.92 10.51
CA LEU A 407 -13.03 -4.59 10.21
C LEU A 407 -13.20 -5.51 8.99
N LYS A 408 -12.34 -5.30 7.99
CA LYS A 408 -12.28 -6.11 6.76
C LYS A 408 -11.03 -7.01 6.71
N TYR A 409 -10.38 -7.23 7.84
CA TYR A 409 -9.27 -8.16 8.01
C TYR A 409 -9.61 -9.26 8.99
N GLY A 410 -9.02 -10.44 8.80
CA GLY A 410 -9.02 -11.51 9.81
C GLY A 410 -8.04 -11.17 10.94
N CYS A 411 -8.45 -10.33 11.86
CA CYS A 411 -7.67 -10.02 13.05
C CYS A 411 -7.81 -11.16 14.07
N LYS A 412 -6.69 -11.59 14.66
CA LYS A 412 -6.73 -12.50 15.80
C LYS A 412 -7.29 -11.73 17.01
N ASN A 413 -8.12 -12.41 17.79
CA ASN A 413 -8.62 -11.89 19.07
C ASN A 413 -7.51 -11.86 20.11
#